data_7c15b2a4314ba82c00ea1ada99c2a466
#
_entry.id   7c15b2a4314ba82c00ea1ada99c2a466
#
_cell.length_a   1.000
_cell.length_b   1.000
_cell.length_c   1.000
_cell.angle_alpha   90.00
_cell.angle_beta   90.00
_cell.angle_gamma   90.00
#
_symmetry.space_group_name_H-M   'P 1'
#
loop_
_entity.id
_entity.type
_entity.pdbx_description
1 polymer ?
#
loop_
_entity_poly.entity_id
_entity_poly.type
_entity_poly.pdbx_seq_one_letter_code
_entity_poly.pdbx_strand_id
1 'polypeptide(L)'
;MGIFKLPQQWQIHYGSLTFNLKPFSFKHTGLFPEQATNWDWFSEKIRNAGRPVKVLNLFAYTGGATLAAAAAGATVTHVDASKGMVTWAKENAVSSGLKDAPIRWLVDDCVKFVEREIRRGNTYDAIIMDPPSYGRGPKGEIWKIEDMIHPLIRLCAKFCPKMHYFSWSTPIQRVLHLQY
;
A
#
# COMPACT_ATOMS: atom_id res chain seq x y z
N MET A 1 41.11 6.65 -3.85
CA MET A 1 39.77 6.69 -3.26
C MET A 1 38.94 5.63 -3.97
N GLY A 2 38.72 4.48 -3.30
CA GLY A 2 38.02 3.37 -3.95
C GLY A 2 36.54 3.71 -4.15
N ILE A 3 36.03 3.61 -5.37
CA ILE A 3 34.63 3.73 -5.68
C ILE A 3 33.96 2.44 -5.19
N PHE A 4 33.29 2.48 -4.04
CA PHE A 4 32.47 1.38 -3.60
C PHE A 4 31.27 1.25 -4.58
N LYS A 5 31.24 0.18 -5.36
CA LYS A 5 30.07 -0.15 -6.16
C LYS A 5 29.00 -0.69 -5.22
N LEU A 6 27.83 -0.05 -5.19
CA LEU A 6 26.66 -0.59 -4.51
C LEU A 6 26.27 -1.94 -5.11
N PRO A 7 25.81 -2.91 -4.31
CA PRO A 7 25.28 -4.15 -4.83
C PRO A 7 24.07 -3.85 -5.73
N GLN A 8 23.82 -4.72 -6.72
CA GLN A 8 22.68 -4.56 -7.60
C GLN A 8 21.35 -4.77 -6.87
N GLN A 9 21.37 -5.57 -5.80
CA GLN A 9 20.22 -5.87 -4.96
C GLN A 9 20.72 -6.26 -3.56
N TRP A 10 19.98 -5.90 -2.52
CA TRP A 10 20.20 -6.35 -1.14
C TRP A 10 18.85 -6.51 -0.42
N GLN A 11 18.87 -7.08 0.77
CA GLN A 11 17.68 -7.27 1.60
C GLN A 11 17.82 -6.50 2.90
N ILE A 12 16.68 -6.04 3.41
CA ILE A 12 16.53 -5.57 4.79
C ILE A 12 15.37 -6.28 5.44
N HIS A 13 15.41 -6.33 6.77
CA HIS A 13 14.39 -6.99 7.58
C HIS A 13 13.70 -5.98 8.49
N TYR A 14 12.39 -6.16 8.68
CA TYR A 14 11.60 -5.44 9.66
C TYR A 14 10.62 -6.40 10.33
N GLY A 15 10.87 -6.76 11.61
CA GLY A 15 10.16 -7.85 12.26
C GLY A 15 10.27 -9.15 11.46
N SER A 16 9.15 -9.74 11.08
CA SER A 16 9.08 -10.94 10.22
C SER A 16 9.16 -10.66 8.72
N LEU A 17 9.18 -9.39 8.31
CA LEU A 17 9.15 -9.00 6.91
C LEU A 17 10.56 -8.88 6.35
N THR A 18 10.71 -9.26 5.08
CA THR A 18 11.94 -9.13 4.30
C THR A 18 11.66 -8.36 3.02
N PHE A 19 12.39 -7.29 2.82
CA PHE A 19 12.25 -6.42 1.64
C PHE A 19 13.48 -6.51 0.77
N ASN A 20 13.28 -6.79 -0.51
CA ASN A 20 14.30 -6.75 -1.55
C ASN A 20 14.46 -5.29 -2.00
N LEU A 21 15.66 -4.75 -1.87
CA LEU A 21 15.99 -3.39 -2.26
C LEU A 21 16.94 -3.40 -3.44
N LYS A 22 16.81 -2.43 -4.34
CA LYS A 22 17.72 -2.20 -5.47
C LYS A 22 17.76 -0.72 -5.82
N PRO A 23 18.87 -0.20 -6.35
CA PRO A 23 18.89 1.15 -6.88
C PRO A 23 17.83 1.29 -7.98
N PHE A 24 16.97 2.30 -7.84
CA PHE A 24 15.94 2.64 -8.81
C PHE A 24 16.05 4.10 -9.19
N SER A 25 15.37 4.54 -10.28
CA SER A 25 15.39 5.92 -10.74
C SER A 25 15.01 6.90 -9.61
N PHE A 26 15.57 8.12 -9.63
CA PHE A 26 15.28 9.19 -8.67
C PHE A 26 15.67 8.93 -7.20
N LYS A 27 16.76 8.20 -6.96
CA LYS A 27 17.29 7.92 -5.59
C LYS A 27 16.37 7.06 -4.72
N HIS A 28 15.38 6.36 -5.29
CA HIS A 28 14.56 5.41 -4.56
C HIS A 28 15.21 4.03 -4.53
N THR A 29 15.03 3.32 -3.43
CA THR A 29 15.55 1.95 -3.24
C THR A 29 14.47 0.89 -3.16
N GLY A 30 13.20 1.28 -3.27
CA GLY A 30 12.06 0.38 -3.24
C GLY A 30 11.37 0.27 -1.88
N LEU A 31 11.75 1.07 -0.89
CA LEU A 31 11.07 1.11 0.40
C LEU A 31 11.13 2.51 1.00
N PHE A 32 10.12 2.84 1.80
CA PHE A 32 10.02 4.04 2.62
C PHE A 32 10.01 3.60 4.10
N PRO A 33 11.18 3.49 4.75
CA PRO A 33 11.28 2.94 6.10
C PRO A 33 10.58 3.80 7.17
N GLU A 34 10.37 5.08 6.92
CA GLU A 34 9.61 5.98 7.79
C GLU A 34 8.15 5.55 7.97
N GLN A 35 7.63 4.73 7.06
CA GLN A 35 6.29 4.17 7.15
C GLN A 35 6.16 3.04 8.20
N ALA A 36 7.26 2.58 8.77
CA ALA A 36 7.27 1.48 9.74
C ALA A 36 6.36 1.75 10.96
N THR A 37 6.33 2.97 11.46
CA THR A 37 5.44 3.38 12.56
C THR A 37 3.96 3.19 12.20
N ASN A 38 3.59 3.50 10.95
CA ASN A 38 2.24 3.27 10.46
C ASN A 38 1.94 1.77 10.33
N TRP A 39 2.94 0.97 9.86
CA TRP A 39 2.78 -0.49 9.78
C TRP A 39 2.54 -1.11 11.14
N ASP A 40 3.26 -0.71 12.17
CA ASP A 40 3.07 -1.19 13.53
C ASP A 40 1.67 -0.84 14.05
N TRP A 41 1.27 0.41 13.88
CA TRP A 41 -0.02 0.92 14.33
C TRP A 41 -1.20 0.15 13.73
N PHE A 42 -1.30 0.04 12.40
CA PHE A 42 -2.44 -0.66 11.82
C PHE A 42 -2.35 -2.18 11.98
N SER A 43 -1.14 -2.75 12.07
CA SER A 43 -0.95 -4.18 12.34
C SER A 43 -1.47 -4.55 13.73
N GLU A 44 -1.26 -3.70 14.73
CA GLU A 44 -1.84 -3.86 16.07
C GLU A 44 -3.37 -3.82 16.00
N LYS A 45 -3.95 -2.86 15.28
CA LYS A 45 -5.41 -2.78 15.11
C LYS A 45 -5.99 -4.03 14.43
N ILE A 46 -5.32 -4.54 13.39
CA ILE A 46 -5.73 -5.75 12.69
C ILE A 46 -5.70 -6.96 13.64
N ARG A 47 -4.59 -7.17 14.37
CA ARG A 47 -4.48 -8.28 15.34
C ARG A 47 -5.53 -8.23 16.45
N ASN A 48 -5.86 -7.03 16.93
CA ASN A 48 -6.79 -6.81 18.04
C ASN A 48 -8.26 -6.72 17.59
N ALA A 49 -8.55 -6.84 16.30
CA ALA A 49 -9.92 -6.70 15.79
C ALA A 49 -10.88 -7.82 16.23
N GLY A 50 -10.36 -9.00 16.63
CA GLY A 50 -11.16 -10.15 17.04
C GLY A 50 -12.00 -10.78 15.95
N ARG A 51 -11.80 -10.38 14.67
CA ARG A 51 -12.52 -10.85 13.48
C ARG A 51 -11.65 -10.74 12.23
N PRO A 52 -12.01 -11.42 11.13
CA PRO A 52 -11.35 -11.20 9.85
C PRO A 52 -11.44 -9.73 9.41
N VAL A 53 -10.33 -9.19 8.94
CA VAL A 53 -10.21 -7.80 8.47
C VAL A 53 -9.88 -7.79 6.98
N LYS A 54 -10.65 -7.02 6.20
CA LYS A 54 -10.39 -6.78 4.77
C LYS A 54 -9.77 -5.40 4.60
N VAL A 55 -8.55 -5.36 4.09
CA VAL A 55 -7.79 -4.12 3.87
C VAL A 55 -7.66 -3.84 2.38
N LEU A 56 -7.95 -2.61 1.98
CA LEU A 56 -7.63 -2.08 0.67
C LEU A 56 -6.38 -1.20 0.77
N ASN A 57 -5.32 -1.54 0.04
CA ASN A 57 -4.13 -0.72 -0.08
C ASN A 57 -4.06 -0.13 -1.49
N LEU A 58 -4.20 1.19 -1.59
CA LEU A 58 -4.14 1.99 -2.83
C LEU A 58 -2.78 2.69 -2.93
N PHE A 59 -2.27 2.85 -4.16
CA PHE A 59 -0.89 3.34 -4.41
C PHE A 59 0.13 2.50 -3.67
N ALA A 60 -0.06 1.17 -3.75
CA ALA A 60 0.53 0.24 -2.79
C ALA A 60 2.03 -0.03 -3.02
N TYR A 61 2.62 0.54 -4.09
CA TYR A 61 4.05 0.52 -4.39
C TYR A 61 4.65 -0.89 -4.32
N THR A 62 5.79 -1.06 -3.66
CA THR A 62 6.48 -2.35 -3.48
C THR A 62 5.94 -3.20 -2.35
N GLY A 63 4.78 -2.82 -1.78
CA GLY A 63 4.00 -3.64 -0.89
C GLY A 63 4.33 -3.57 0.60
N GLY A 64 5.09 -2.59 1.08
CA GLY A 64 5.43 -2.51 2.51
C GLY A 64 4.19 -2.59 3.42
N ALA A 65 3.22 -1.71 3.23
CA ALA A 65 1.97 -1.71 3.99
C ALA A 65 1.11 -2.96 3.73
N THR A 66 1.11 -3.48 2.49
CA THR A 66 0.40 -4.73 2.13
C THR A 66 0.91 -5.90 2.94
N LEU A 67 2.23 -6.08 3.00
CA LEU A 67 2.86 -7.19 3.71
C LEU A 67 2.69 -7.08 5.22
N ALA A 68 2.79 -5.88 5.77
CA ALA A 68 2.54 -5.63 7.20
C ALA A 68 1.10 -5.99 7.58
N ALA A 69 0.11 -5.57 6.77
CA ALA A 69 -1.29 -5.91 7.01
C ALA A 69 -1.56 -7.42 6.86
N ALA A 70 -0.98 -8.07 5.86
CA ALA A 70 -1.13 -9.51 5.64
C ALA A 70 -0.46 -10.34 6.76
N ALA A 71 0.74 -9.94 7.22
CA ALA A 71 1.42 -10.57 8.35
C ALA A 71 0.64 -10.41 9.66
N ALA A 72 -0.17 -9.36 9.78
CA ALA A 72 -1.08 -9.15 10.90
C ALA A 72 -2.39 -9.97 10.82
N GLY A 73 -2.61 -10.71 9.71
CA GLY A 73 -3.77 -11.60 9.51
C GLY A 73 -4.89 -11.01 8.66
N ALA A 74 -4.68 -9.88 7.98
CA ALA A 74 -5.69 -9.32 7.09
C ALA A 74 -5.74 -10.02 5.73
N THR A 75 -6.94 -10.01 5.11
CA THR A 75 -7.08 -10.21 3.66
C THR A 75 -6.84 -8.87 2.97
N VAL A 76 -5.86 -8.79 2.07
CA VAL A 76 -5.44 -7.51 1.49
C VAL A 76 -5.71 -7.45 0.00
N THR A 77 -6.27 -6.35 -0.47
CA THR A 77 -6.31 -6.00 -1.89
C THR A 77 -5.26 -4.93 -2.16
N HIS A 78 -4.22 -5.30 -2.90
CA HIS A 78 -3.09 -4.45 -3.30
C HIS A 78 -3.35 -3.89 -4.69
N VAL A 79 -3.39 -2.57 -4.81
CA VAL A 79 -3.64 -1.86 -6.08
C VAL A 79 -2.53 -0.84 -6.33
N ASP A 80 -1.85 -1.00 -7.44
CA ASP A 80 -0.87 -0.04 -7.95
C ASP A 80 -0.94 0.06 -9.47
N ALA A 81 -0.69 1.23 -10.02
CA ALA A 81 -0.73 1.46 -11.46
C ALA A 81 0.46 0.85 -12.20
N SER A 82 1.58 0.63 -11.52
CA SER A 82 2.83 0.13 -12.07
C SER A 82 2.93 -1.38 -11.98
N LYS A 83 2.93 -2.07 -13.12
CA LYS A 83 3.19 -3.52 -13.19
C LYS A 83 4.52 -3.90 -12.52
N GLY A 84 5.57 -3.08 -12.70
CA GLY A 84 6.88 -3.33 -12.10
C GLY A 84 6.83 -3.30 -10.57
N MET A 85 6.07 -2.35 -9.98
CA MET A 85 5.91 -2.25 -8.53
C MET A 85 5.11 -3.42 -7.97
N VAL A 86 4.02 -3.82 -8.62
CA VAL A 86 3.24 -5.01 -8.22
C VAL A 86 4.06 -6.28 -8.31
N THR A 87 4.91 -6.42 -9.34
CA THR A 87 5.83 -7.57 -9.43
C THR A 87 6.83 -7.58 -8.27
N TRP A 88 7.43 -6.44 -7.97
CA TRP A 88 8.36 -6.29 -6.85
C TRP A 88 7.69 -6.56 -5.49
N ALA A 89 6.45 -6.10 -5.31
CA ALA A 89 5.66 -6.39 -4.12
C ALA A 89 5.43 -7.91 -3.93
N LYS A 90 5.18 -8.65 -5.01
CA LYS A 90 5.08 -10.12 -4.97
C LYS A 90 6.41 -10.79 -4.61
N GLU A 91 7.53 -10.29 -5.12
CA GLU A 91 8.88 -10.76 -4.75
C GLU A 91 9.12 -10.55 -3.25
N ASN A 92 8.74 -9.38 -2.70
CA ASN A 92 8.81 -9.09 -1.28
C ASN A 92 7.91 -10.02 -0.45
N ALA A 93 6.71 -10.35 -0.95
CA ALA A 93 5.83 -11.33 -0.29
C ALA A 93 6.47 -12.70 -0.21
N VAL A 94 7.10 -13.18 -1.29
CA VAL A 94 7.84 -14.44 -1.29
C VAL A 94 8.98 -14.42 -0.28
N SER A 95 9.81 -13.36 -0.29
CA SER A 95 10.94 -13.21 0.64
C SER A 95 10.50 -13.11 2.11
N SER A 96 9.29 -12.61 2.36
CA SER A 96 8.68 -12.50 3.70
C SER A 96 7.92 -13.76 4.15
N GLY A 97 7.94 -14.85 3.35
CA GLY A 97 7.16 -16.06 3.66
C GLY A 97 5.64 -15.91 3.51
N LEU A 98 5.18 -14.86 2.82
CA LEU A 98 3.78 -14.51 2.62
C LEU A 98 3.26 -14.86 1.20
N LYS A 99 3.92 -15.78 0.50
CA LYS A 99 3.55 -16.18 -0.86
C LYS A 99 2.09 -16.62 -0.97
N ASP A 100 1.62 -17.37 0.02
CA ASP A 100 0.28 -17.95 0.06
C ASP A 100 -0.70 -17.14 0.94
N ALA A 101 -0.29 -15.96 1.41
CA ALA A 101 -1.16 -15.07 2.15
C ALA A 101 -2.34 -14.58 1.27
N PRO A 102 -3.51 -14.28 1.85
CA PRO A 102 -4.70 -13.87 1.11
C PRO A 102 -4.56 -12.44 0.57
N ILE A 103 -3.67 -12.25 -0.41
CA ILE A 103 -3.40 -10.97 -1.05
C ILE A 103 -3.86 -11.02 -2.51
N ARG A 104 -4.78 -10.12 -2.87
CA ARG A 104 -5.22 -9.89 -4.24
C ARG A 104 -4.37 -8.79 -4.88
N TRP A 105 -3.58 -9.15 -5.87
CA TRP A 105 -2.64 -8.25 -6.56
C TRP A 105 -3.26 -7.67 -7.83
N LEU A 106 -3.26 -6.34 -7.98
CA LEU A 106 -3.88 -5.65 -9.11
C LEU A 106 -2.95 -4.57 -9.67
N VAL A 107 -2.82 -4.57 -11.00
CA VAL A 107 -2.23 -3.47 -11.76
C VAL A 107 -3.38 -2.65 -12.32
N ASP A 108 -3.67 -1.50 -11.71
CA ASP A 108 -4.86 -0.73 -12.02
C ASP A 108 -4.75 0.73 -11.57
N ASP A 109 -5.55 1.62 -12.18
CA ASP A 109 -5.78 2.96 -11.68
C ASP A 109 -6.62 2.91 -10.40
N CYS A 110 -6.15 3.55 -9.32
CA CYS A 110 -6.78 3.49 -8.00
C CYS A 110 -8.20 4.05 -7.99
N VAL A 111 -8.46 5.17 -8.67
CA VAL A 111 -9.79 5.80 -8.72
C VAL A 111 -10.76 4.89 -9.45
N LYS A 112 -10.39 4.43 -10.64
CA LYS A 112 -11.22 3.52 -11.45
C LYS A 112 -11.47 2.19 -10.74
N PHE A 113 -10.47 1.70 -9.99
CA PHE A 113 -10.64 0.51 -9.16
C PHE A 113 -11.72 0.72 -8.09
N VAL A 114 -11.63 1.80 -7.31
CA VAL A 114 -12.60 2.15 -6.26
C VAL A 114 -14.01 2.29 -6.84
N GLU A 115 -14.18 2.99 -7.95
CA GLU A 115 -15.47 3.12 -8.63
C GLU A 115 -16.07 1.76 -9.02
N ARG A 116 -15.22 0.82 -9.50
CA ARG A 116 -15.70 -0.54 -9.84
C ARG A 116 -16.09 -1.34 -8.62
N GLU A 117 -15.35 -1.24 -7.53
CA GLU A 117 -15.66 -1.95 -6.28
C GLU A 117 -16.99 -1.43 -5.67
N ILE A 118 -17.26 -0.12 -5.74
CA ILE A 118 -18.55 0.47 -5.36
C ILE A 118 -19.69 -0.14 -6.18
N ARG A 119 -19.55 -0.19 -7.52
CA ARG A 119 -20.57 -0.78 -8.40
C ARG A 119 -20.81 -2.28 -8.16
N ARG A 120 -19.80 -3.00 -7.67
CA ARG A 120 -19.87 -4.42 -7.32
C ARG A 120 -20.44 -4.67 -5.93
N GLY A 121 -20.65 -3.62 -5.13
CA GLY A 121 -21.08 -3.74 -3.75
C GLY A 121 -20.05 -4.35 -2.81
N ASN A 122 -18.77 -4.37 -3.20
CA ASN A 122 -17.69 -4.84 -2.33
C ASN A 122 -17.45 -3.83 -1.21
N THR A 123 -17.06 -4.33 -0.04
CA THR A 123 -16.75 -3.52 1.14
C THR A 123 -15.41 -3.90 1.75
N TYR A 124 -14.79 -2.95 2.42
CA TYR A 124 -13.54 -3.11 3.14
C TYR A 124 -13.68 -2.56 4.56
N ASP A 125 -12.88 -3.11 5.49
CA ASP A 125 -12.86 -2.67 6.88
C ASP A 125 -11.87 -1.53 7.11
N ALA A 126 -10.81 -1.48 6.29
CA ALA A 126 -9.79 -0.44 6.35
C ALA A 126 -9.27 -0.10 4.96
N ILE A 127 -8.85 1.14 4.79
CA ILE A 127 -8.17 1.62 3.58
C ILE A 127 -6.84 2.24 3.99
N ILE A 128 -5.77 1.80 3.33
CA ILE A 128 -4.43 2.38 3.42
C ILE A 128 -4.16 3.04 2.07
N MET A 129 -3.64 4.26 2.06
CA MET A 129 -3.22 4.91 0.83
C MET A 129 -2.03 5.85 1.09
N ASP A 130 -1.08 5.83 0.16
CA ASP A 130 0.09 6.71 0.13
C ASP A 130 0.26 7.28 -1.29
N PRO A 131 -0.65 8.20 -1.68
CA PRO A 131 -0.67 8.71 -3.04
C PRO A 131 0.53 9.61 -3.32
N PRO A 132 1.17 9.48 -4.49
CA PRO A 132 2.21 10.41 -4.91
C PRO A 132 1.63 11.80 -5.18
N SER A 133 2.46 12.84 -5.16
CA SER A 133 2.06 14.18 -5.59
C SER A 133 1.61 14.22 -7.05
N TYR A 134 2.29 13.45 -7.91
CA TYR A 134 1.96 13.28 -9.33
C TYR A 134 2.20 11.83 -9.76
N GLY A 135 1.36 11.32 -10.67
CA GLY A 135 1.50 9.98 -11.23
C GLY A 135 0.75 9.80 -12.54
N ARG A 136 0.99 8.66 -13.19
CA ARG A 136 0.24 8.21 -14.37
C ARG A 136 -0.30 6.81 -14.15
N GLY A 137 -1.57 6.63 -14.47
CA GLY A 137 -2.22 5.33 -14.50
C GLY A 137 -1.73 4.46 -15.67
N PRO A 138 -2.09 3.16 -15.68
CA PRO A 138 -1.61 2.19 -16.66
C PRO A 138 -2.10 2.48 -18.09
N LYS A 139 -3.14 3.30 -18.27
CA LYS A 139 -3.70 3.71 -19.55
C LYS A 139 -3.49 5.21 -19.84
N GLY A 140 -2.55 5.86 -19.12
CA GLY A 140 -2.23 7.27 -19.29
C GLY A 140 -3.08 8.22 -18.46
N GLU A 141 -3.89 7.72 -17.54
CA GLU A 141 -4.62 8.54 -16.57
C GLU A 141 -3.63 9.45 -15.81
N ILE A 142 -4.04 10.69 -15.58
CA ILE A 142 -3.22 11.65 -14.82
C ILE A 142 -3.74 11.74 -13.40
N TRP A 143 -2.84 11.50 -12.45
CA TRP A 143 -3.05 11.74 -11.03
C TRP A 143 -2.30 13.00 -10.62
N LYS A 144 -3.01 13.94 -9.99
CA LYS A 144 -2.46 15.08 -9.27
C LYS A 144 -3.12 15.11 -7.90
N ILE A 145 -2.34 15.11 -6.83
CA ILE A 145 -2.87 14.98 -5.47
C ILE A 145 -3.82 16.13 -5.12
N GLU A 146 -3.49 17.35 -5.53
CA GLU A 146 -4.26 18.56 -5.24
C GLU A 146 -5.69 18.47 -5.81
N ASP A 147 -5.83 17.84 -6.99
CA ASP A 147 -7.10 17.74 -7.69
C ASP A 147 -7.90 16.49 -7.32
N MET A 148 -7.17 15.37 -7.02
CA MET A 148 -7.77 14.04 -7.02
C MET A 148 -7.95 13.44 -5.63
N ILE A 149 -7.23 13.90 -4.60
CA ILE A 149 -7.26 13.26 -3.28
C ILE A 149 -8.64 13.39 -2.61
N HIS A 150 -9.23 14.57 -2.65
CA HIS A 150 -10.52 14.81 -2.02
C HIS A 150 -11.68 14.03 -2.72
N PRO A 151 -11.79 14.00 -4.07
CA PRO A 151 -12.71 13.11 -4.75
C PRO A 151 -12.51 11.64 -4.40
N LEU A 152 -11.26 11.15 -4.35
CA LEU A 152 -10.97 9.76 -4.01
C LEU A 152 -11.40 9.42 -2.57
N ILE A 153 -11.12 10.27 -1.59
CA ILE A 153 -11.54 10.07 -0.20
C ILE A 153 -13.07 10.00 -0.11
N ARG A 154 -13.80 10.87 -0.82
CA ARG A 154 -15.27 10.82 -0.87
C ARG A 154 -15.81 9.52 -1.49
N LEU A 155 -15.15 8.99 -2.50
CA LEU A 155 -15.50 7.69 -3.07
C LEU A 155 -15.25 6.58 -2.05
N CYS A 156 -14.09 6.57 -1.40
CA CYS A 156 -13.73 5.59 -0.39
C CYS A 156 -14.72 5.58 0.79
N ALA A 157 -15.17 6.74 1.25
CA ALA A 157 -16.16 6.85 2.32
C ALA A 157 -17.51 6.18 1.98
N LYS A 158 -17.89 6.13 0.70
CA LYS A 158 -19.16 5.49 0.27
C LYS A 158 -19.13 3.96 0.39
N PHE A 159 -17.96 3.34 0.28
CA PHE A 159 -17.87 1.88 0.25
C PHE A 159 -17.18 1.25 1.48
N CYS A 160 -16.88 2.09 2.46
CA CYS A 160 -16.49 1.70 3.80
C CYS A 160 -17.53 2.15 4.84
N PRO A 161 -18.77 1.65 4.81
CA PRO A 161 -19.86 2.16 5.66
C PRO A 161 -19.64 1.91 7.16
N LYS A 162 -18.70 1.03 7.51
CA LYS A 162 -18.25 0.75 8.88
C LYS A 162 -16.75 0.95 8.99
N MET A 163 -16.25 2.03 8.40
CA MET A 163 -14.82 2.34 8.42
C MET A 163 -14.37 2.58 9.86
N HIS A 164 -13.71 1.59 10.45
CA HIS A 164 -13.13 1.75 11.77
C HIS A 164 -11.77 2.44 11.72
N TYR A 165 -11.07 2.36 10.56
CA TYR A 165 -9.74 2.94 10.43
C TYR A 165 -9.47 3.39 9.00
N PHE A 166 -9.01 4.61 8.85
CA PHE A 166 -8.47 5.17 7.62
C PHE A 166 -7.04 5.65 7.92
N SER A 167 -6.06 5.12 7.22
CA SER A 167 -4.69 5.59 7.29
C SER A 167 -4.31 6.21 5.95
N TRP A 168 -3.97 7.49 5.99
CA TRP A 168 -3.42 8.21 4.87
C TRP A 168 -2.03 8.73 5.23
N SER A 169 -1.04 8.40 4.43
CA SER A 169 0.31 8.93 4.53
C SER A 169 0.62 9.77 3.30
N THR A 170 1.25 10.91 3.49
CA THR A 170 1.85 11.68 2.40
C THR A 170 3.34 11.85 2.68
N PRO A 171 4.16 12.12 1.65
CA PRO A 171 5.55 12.52 1.82
C PRO A 171 5.72 13.78 2.68
N ILE A 172 4.64 14.54 2.90
CA ILE A 172 4.56 15.68 3.80
C ILE A 172 3.87 15.20 5.08
N GLN A 173 4.63 14.67 5.99
CA GLN A 173 4.38 14.31 7.39
C GLN A 173 3.06 14.82 8.00
N ARG A 174 1.91 14.30 7.61
CA ARG A 174 0.65 14.40 8.37
C ARG A 174 -0.15 13.12 8.19
N VAL A 175 -0.19 12.33 9.24
CA VAL A 175 -1.14 11.23 9.36
C VAL A 175 -2.46 11.83 9.85
N LEU A 176 -3.49 11.81 9.01
CA LEU A 176 -4.84 12.18 9.43
C LEU A 176 -5.56 10.89 9.85
N HIS A 177 -5.78 10.76 11.16
CA HIS A 177 -6.66 9.74 11.71
C HIS A 177 -8.08 10.32 11.76
N LEU A 178 -8.97 9.81 10.93
CA LEU A 178 -10.40 10.08 11.09
C LEU A 178 -11.00 8.91 11.87
N GLN A 179 -11.27 9.14 13.16
CA GLN A 179 -12.18 8.30 13.96
C GLN A 179 -13.59 8.92 13.83
N TYR A 180 -14.54 8.09 13.40
CA TYR A 180 -15.97 8.39 13.49
C TYR A 180 -16.64 7.36 14.41
#